data_e85b3fcb12fcbb118f37e0a80aaef50e
#
_entry.id   e85b3fcb12fcbb118f37e0a80aaef50e
#
_cell.length_a   1.000
_cell.length_b   1.000
_cell.length_c   1.000
_cell.angle_alpha   90.00
_cell.angle_beta   90.00
_cell.angle_gamma   90.00
#
_symmetry.space_group_name_H-M   'P 1'
#
loop_
_entity.id
_entity.type
_entity.pdbx_description
1 polymer ?
#
loop_
_entity_poly.entity_id
_entity_poly.type
_entity_poly.pdbx_seq_one_letter_code
_entity_poly.pdbx_strand_id
1 'polypeptide(L)'
;MDQQLWNKIEEYRAKGFEVPDEDMIKTPEQIEGIRKACEINTKVLDEVAKHIKAGMTTAEIDKIVYDYTVAQGATPAPLGFCGFPKSVCTSINDQVCHGIPSENDVLKSGDIVNVDVSTIYNGYYADASRMFMIGKVNPKAEKLVNIAKECLKRGVEAAKAWGTVGDIGAAVSALAKKHGYSVVEEFGGQIGRAHV
;
A
#
# COMPACT_ATOMS: atom_id res chain seq x y z
N MET A 1 -2.87 -30.06 -0.50
CA MET A 1 -2.23 -29.13 -1.44
C MET A 1 -2.23 -29.74 -2.84
N ASP A 2 -2.41 -28.95 -3.90
CA ASP A 2 -2.50 -29.45 -5.27
C ASP A 2 -1.12 -29.91 -5.77
N GLN A 3 -0.97 -31.20 -6.09
CA GLN A 3 0.29 -31.78 -6.57
C GLN A 3 0.75 -31.15 -7.90
N GLN A 4 -0.19 -30.70 -8.73
CA GLN A 4 0.13 -30.05 -10.00
C GLN A 4 0.79 -28.69 -9.78
N LEU A 5 0.33 -27.94 -8.76
CA LEU A 5 0.93 -26.67 -8.35
C LEU A 5 2.39 -26.87 -7.95
N TRP A 6 2.65 -27.86 -7.08
CA TRP A 6 4.02 -28.14 -6.60
C TRP A 6 4.95 -28.60 -7.71
N ASN A 7 4.49 -29.48 -8.59
CA ASN A 7 5.31 -29.92 -9.73
C ASN A 7 5.75 -28.72 -10.59
N LYS A 8 4.86 -27.74 -10.77
CA LYS A 8 5.18 -26.55 -11.54
C LYS A 8 6.13 -25.59 -10.79
N ILE A 9 6.00 -25.46 -9.49
CA ILE A 9 6.94 -24.68 -8.65
C ILE A 9 8.34 -25.29 -8.77
N GLU A 10 8.47 -26.62 -8.66
CA GLU A 10 9.76 -27.32 -8.80
C GLU A 10 10.36 -27.16 -10.20
N GLU A 11 9.52 -27.14 -11.25
CA GLU A 11 9.99 -26.86 -12.63
C GLU A 11 10.64 -25.47 -12.73
N TYR A 12 10.03 -24.44 -12.09
CA TYR A 12 10.60 -23.09 -12.07
C TYR A 12 11.86 -23.01 -11.21
N ARG A 13 11.88 -23.69 -10.06
CA ARG A 13 13.07 -23.82 -9.20
C ARG A 13 14.24 -24.46 -9.97
N ALA A 14 13.98 -25.53 -10.71
CA ALA A 14 14.98 -26.20 -11.53
C ALA A 14 15.53 -25.32 -12.66
N LYS A 15 14.77 -24.32 -13.11
CA LYS A 15 15.21 -23.30 -14.08
C LYS A 15 15.99 -22.14 -13.43
N GLY A 16 16.21 -22.18 -12.11
CA GLY A 16 16.95 -21.17 -11.37
C GLY A 16 16.13 -19.96 -10.95
N PHE A 17 14.80 -20.02 -11.03
CA PHE A 17 13.93 -18.98 -10.47
C PHE A 17 13.83 -19.11 -8.94
N GLU A 18 13.81 -17.97 -8.25
CA GLU A 18 13.36 -17.90 -6.87
C GLU A 18 11.84 -18.13 -6.86
N VAL A 19 11.39 -19.10 -6.10
CA VAL A 19 9.98 -19.52 -6.05
C VAL A 19 9.46 -19.44 -4.62
N PRO A 20 8.13 -19.28 -4.44
CA PRO A 20 7.55 -19.21 -3.10
C PRO A 20 7.74 -20.52 -2.33
N ASP A 21 7.96 -20.38 -1.04
CA ASP A 21 7.91 -21.48 -0.09
C ASP A 21 6.47 -21.89 0.23
N GLU A 22 6.29 -23.04 0.89
CA GLU A 22 4.97 -23.62 1.15
C GLU A 22 4.08 -22.69 1.99
N ASP A 23 4.64 -22.01 2.97
CA ASP A 23 3.93 -21.07 3.85
C ASP A 23 3.49 -19.78 3.15
N MET A 24 4.07 -19.46 1.99
CA MET A 24 3.64 -18.35 1.17
C MET A 24 2.39 -18.65 0.34
N ILE A 25 2.07 -19.94 0.11
CA ILE A 25 0.88 -20.36 -0.64
C ILE A 25 -0.34 -20.37 0.28
N LYS A 26 -1.26 -19.45 0.05
CA LYS A 26 -2.43 -19.26 0.91
C LYS A 26 -3.57 -20.22 0.57
N THR A 27 -4.24 -20.73 1.60
CA THR A 27 -5.48 -21.52 1.45
C THR A 27 -6.65 -20.60 1.06
N PRO A 28 -7.76 -21.15 0.54
CA PRO A 28 -8.97 -20.37 0.26
C PRO A 28 -9.49 -19.61 1.49
N GLU A 29 -9.41 -20.19 2.68
CA GLU A 29 -9.84 -19.56 3.94
C GLU A 29 -8.94 -18.38 4.30
N GLN A 30 -7.61 -18.53 4.12
CA GLN A 30 -6.65 -17.45 4.34
C GLN A 30 -6.87 -16.31 3.33
N ILE A 31 -7.11 -16.61 2.06
CA ILE A 31 -7.42 -15.62 1.03
C ILE A 31 -8.69 -14.84 1.41
N GLU A 32 -9.73 -15.51 1.90
CA GLU A 32 -10.96 -14.86 2.34
C GLU A 32 -10.73 -13.98 3.58
N GLY A 33 -9.90 -14.43 4.52
CA GLY A 33 -9.47 -13.63 5.68
C GLY A 33 -8.75 -12.35 5.26
N ILE A 34 -7.78 -12.46 4.35
CA ILE A 34 -7.05 -11.31 3.76
C ILE A 34 -8.05 -10.37 3.04
N ARG A 35 -8.99 -10.90 2.27
CA ARG A 35 -10.00 -10.11 1.56
C ARG A 35 -10.83 -9.26 2.52
N LYS A 36 -11.27 -9.82 3.63
CA LYS A 36 -12.01 -9.09 4.67
C LYS A 36 -11.18 -7.97 5.30
N ALA A 37 -9.91 -8.25 5.61
CA ALA A 37 -8.99 -7.22 6.09
C ALA A 37 -8.83 -6.09 5.06
N CYS A 38 -8.68 -6.42 3.76
CA CYS A 38 -8.59 -5.45 2.67
C CYS A 38 -9.85 -4.59 2.52
N GLU A 39 -11.04 -5.16 2.71
CA GLU A 39 -12.29 -4.41 2.67
C GLU A 39 -12.36 -3.37 3.80
N ILE A 40 -11.93 -3.73 5.01
CA ILE A 40 -11.84 -2.80 6.13
C ILE A 40 -10.81 -1.71 5.81
N ASN A 41 -9.61 -2.08 5.39
CA ASN A 41 -8.53 -1.15 5.06
C ASN A 41 -8.93 -0.11 4.00
N THR A 42 -9.66 -0.56 2.97
CA THR A 42 -10.20 0.33 1.93
C THR A 42 -11.21 1.32 2.50
N LYS A 43 -12.11 0.85 3.38
CA LYS A 43 -13.11 1.71 4.04
C LYS A 43 -12.46 2.75 4.97
N VAL A 44 -11.33 2.42 5.62
CA VAL A 44 -10.55 3.40 6.41
C VAL A 44 -10.07 4.54 5.51
N LEU A 45 -9.49 4.22 4.34
CA LEU A 45 -9.06 5.22 3.36
C LEU A 45 -10.24 6.03 2.80
N ASP A 46 -11.41 5.42 2.64
CA ASP A 46 -12.63 6.11 2.21
C ASP A 46 -13.14 7.05 3.32
N GLU A 47 -13.00 6.67 4.58
CA GLU A 47 -13.33 7.56 5.71
C GLU A 47 -12.41 8.77 5.76
N VAL A 48 -11.10 8.56 5.64
CA VAL A 48 -10.13 9.67 5.52
C VAL A 48 -10.52 10.61 4.37
N ALA A 49 -10.91 10.06 3.22
CA ALA A 49 -11.30 10.85 2.04
C ALA A 49 -12.48 11.80 2.28
N LYS A 50 -13.38 11.48 3.21
CA LYS A 50 -14.53 12.34 3.55
C LYS A 50 -14.13 13.57 4.37
N HIS A 51 -13.01 13.50 5.08
CA HIS A 51 -12.64 14.50 6.07
C HIS A 51 -11.41 15.32 5.69
N ILE A 52 -10.46 14.72 4.96
CA ILE A 52 -9.16 15.31 4.67
C ILE A 52 -9.28 16.62 3.89
N LYS A 53 -8.67 17.68 4.41
CA LYS A 53 -8.72 19.04 3.82
C LYS A 53 -7.57 19.91 4.33
N ALA A 54 -7.35 21.05 3.70
CA ALA A 54 -6.45 22.07 4.20
C ALA A 54 -6.86 22.53 5.60
N GLY A 55 -5.88 22.77 6.45
CA GLY A 55 -6.03 23.17 7.85
C GLY A 55 -6.08 21.98 8.84
N MET A 56 -6.25 20.75 8.36
CA MET A 56 -6.12 19.56 9.22
C MET A 56 -4.66 19.26 9.54
N THR A 57 -4.41 18.78 10.75
CA THR A 57 -3.12 18.20 11.12
C THR A 57 -3.05 16.73 10.69
N THR A 58 -1.84 16.21 10.51
CA THR A 58 -1.68 14.76 10.26
C THR A 58 -2.05 13.93 11.49
N ALA A 59 -1.98 14.48 12.70
CA ALA A 59 -2.47 13.84 13.92
C ALA A 59 -4.00 13.66 13.91
N GLU A 60 -4.76 14.59 13.32
CA GLU A 60 -6.21 14.43 13.13
C GLU A 60 -6.52 13.30 12.13
N ILE A 61 -5.69 13.13 11.10
CA ILE A 61 -5.80 11.98 10.18
C ILE A 61 -5.54 10.68 10.93
N ASP A 62 -4.48 10.61 11.74
CA ASP A 62 -4.17 9.45 12.59
C ASP A 62 -5.35 9.07 13.49
N LYS A 63 -5.98 10.08 14.10
CA LYS A 63 -7.17 9.86 14.94
C LYS A 63 -8.34 9.25 14.15
N ILE A 64 -8.62 9.74 12.94
CA ILE A 64 -9.67 9.21 12.07
C ILE A 64 -9.37 7.74 11.74
N VAL A 65 -8.12 7.44 11.34
CA VAL A 65 -7.70 6.08 11.00
C VAL A 65 -7.83 5.15 12.20
N TYR A 66 -7.36 5.57 13.38
CA TYR A 66 -7.46 4.79 14.60
C TYR A 66 -8.91 4.49 14.96
N ASP A 67 -9.71 5.54 15.12
CA ASP A 67 -11.10 5.42 15.58
C ASP A 67 -11.93 4.54 14.63
N TYR A 68 -11.80 4.74 13.32
CA TYR A 68 -12.55 3.96 12.34
C TYR A 68 -12.07 2.50 12.29
N THR A 69 -10.76 2.25 12.33
CA THR A 69 -10.22 0.89 12.33
C THR A 69 -10.71 0.10 13.56
N VAL A 70 -10.63 0.70 14.73
CA VAL A 70 -11.10 0.06 15.99
C VAL A 70 -12.61 -0.17 15.97
N ALA A 71 -13.38 0.77 15.44
CA ALA A 71 -14.84 0.62 15.30
C ALA A 71 -15.24 -0.55 14.36
N GLN A 72 -14.36 -0.96 13.44
CA GLN A 72 -14.56 -2.16 12.61
C GLN A 72 -14.12 -3.46 13.30
N GLY A 73 -13.69 -3.41 14.56
CA GLY A 73 -13.14 -4.57 15.28
C GLY A 73 -11.74 -5.00 14.78
N ALA A 74 -11.03 -4.09 14.14
CA ALA A 74 -9.69 -4.30 13.61
C ALA A 74 -8.64 -3.51 14.41
N THR A 75 -7.36 -3.75 14.15
CA THR A 75 -6.24 -3.08 14.80
C THR A 75 -5.37 -2.40 13.74
N PRO A 76 -4.95 -1.13 13.94
CA PRO A 76 -3.94 -0.50 13.10
C PRO A 76 -2.60 -1.23 13.24
N ALA A 77 -2.09 -1.79 12.14
CA ALA A 77 -0.87 -2.58 12.17
C ALA A 77 0.40 -1.78 12.51
N PRO A 78 0.55 -0.51 12.11
CA PRO A 78 1.74 0.27 12.42
C PRO A 78 1.90 0.59 13.89
N LEU A 79 0.79 0.71 14.65
CA LEU A 79 0.82 1.16 16.03
C LEU A 79 1.59 0.18 16.94
N GLY A 80 2.73 0.64 17.46
CA GLY A 80 3.63 -0.15 18.30
C GLY A 80 4.61 -1.03 17.52
N PHE A 81 4.45 -1.19 16.21
CA PHE A 81 5.37 -1.99 15.39
C PHE A 81 6.76 -1.32 15.36
N CYS A 82 7.78 -2.04 15.82
CA CYS A 82 9.16 -1.50 15.95
C CYS A 82 9.23 -0.15 16.66
N GLY A 83 8.29 0.13 17.57
CA GLY A 83 8.24 1.39 18.30
C GLY A 83 7.55 2.54 17.54
N PHE A 84 6.93 2.29 16.40
CA PHE A 84 6.19 3.31 15.66
C PHE A 84 4.98 3.81 16.49
N PRO A 85 4.84 5.14 16.72
CA PRO A 85 3.94 5.64 17.77
C PRO A 85 2.51 5.94 17.27
N LYS A 86 2.20 5.67 16.00
CA LYS A 86 0.98 6.11 15.34
C LYS A 86 0.29 4.98 14.57
N SER A 87 -0.96 5.20 14.17
CA SER A 87 -1.82 4.20 13.52
C SER A 87 -1.70 4.17 12.00
N VAL A 88 -1.04 5.16 11.43
CA VAL A 88 -0.95 5.41 9.99
C VAL A 88 0.35 6.14 9.67
N CYS A 89 0.85 5.99 8.44
CA CYS A 89 1.90 6.88 7.95
C CYS A 89 1.28 7.97 7.08
N THR A 90 1.75 9.23 7.27
CA THR A 90 1.31 10.39 6.50
C THR A 90 2.53 11.10 5.94
N SER A 91 2.75 10.97 4.63
CA SER A 91 3.94 11.53 3.98
C SER A 91 3.55 12.68 3.07
N ILE A 92 3.98 13.91 3.44
CA ILE A 92 3.61 15.15 2.76
C ILE A 92 4.69 15.55 1.75
N ASN A 93 4.29 15.88 0.54
CA ASN A 93 5.11 16.41 -0.54
C ASN A 93 6.36 15.57 -0.85
N ASP A 94 7.55 15.96 -0.36
CA ASP A 94 8.84 15.32 -0.61
C ASP A 94 9.21 14.23 0.40
N GLN A 95 8.37 13.98 1.40
CA GLN A 95 8.53 12.80 2.27
C GLN A 95 8.25 11.54 1.46
N VAL A 96 9.27 10.68 1.32
CA VAL A 96 9.18 9.49 0.47
C VAL A 96 8.19 8.47 1.05
N CYS A 97 8.28 8.16 2.36
CA CYS A 97 7.39 7.23 3.08
C CYS A 97 7.54 7.40 4.60
N HIS A 98 6.70 6.68 5.35
CA HIS A 98 6.73 6.52 6.81
C HIS A 98 6.71 7.84 7.60
N GLY A 99 6.09 8.89 7.05
CA GLY A 99 5.86 10.13 7.78
C GLY A 99 5.05 9.88 9.06
N ILE A 100 5.54 10.36 10.21
CA ILE A 100 4.91 10.17 11.52
C ILE A 100 3.88 11.27 11.73
N PRO A 101 2.57 10.97 11.89
CA PRO A 101 1.55 11.97 12.18
C PRO A 101 1.87 12.87 13.37
N SER A 102 1.68 14.18 13.20
CA SER A 102 2.04 15.22 14.17
C SER A 102 1.00 16.33 14.21
N GLU A 103 0.83 16.94 15.37
CA GLU A 103 0.03 18.17 15.54
C GLU A 103 0.68 19.39 14.86
N ASN A 104 1.98 19.32 14.58
CA ASN A 104 2.72 20.41 13.96
C ASN A 104 2.64 20.36 12.41
N ASP A 105 2.24 19.22 11.84
CA ASP A 105 2.16 19.02 10.40
C ASP A 105 0.74 19.33 9.90
N VAL A 106 0.52 20.62 9.59
CA VAL A 106 -0.76 21.12 9.11
C VAL A 106 -0.81 21.12 7.58
N LEU A 107 -1.79 20.41 7.01
CA LEU A 107 -2.01 20.36 5.56
C LEU A 107 -2.40 21.73 5.00
N LYS A 108 -1.80 22.09 3.88
CA LYS A 108 -2.05 23.36 3.18
C LYS A 108 -2.62 23.10 1.78
N SER A 109 -3.38 24.05 1.27
CA SER A 109 -3.78 24.01 -0.15
C SER A 109 -2.51 24.02 -1.04
N GLY A 110 -2.40 23.03 -1.92
CA GLY A 110 -1.24 22.80 -2.76
C GLY A 110 -0.43 21.59 -2.37
N ASP A 111 -0.61 21.06 -1.16
CA ASP A 111 0.06 19.83 -0.71
C ASP A 111 -0.50 18.59 -1.40
N ILE A 112 0.35 17.61 -1.58
CA ILE A 112 -0.01 16.22 -1.82
C ILE A 112 0.40 15.42 -0.60
N VAL A 113 -0.44 14.49 -0.15
CA VAL A 113 -0.14 13.65 1.01
C VAL A 113 -0.48 12.20 0.69
N ASN A 114 0.47 11.31 0.96
CA ASN A 114 0.24 9.88 0.97
C ASN A 114 -0.26 9.48 2.38
N VAL A 115 -1.42 8.85 2.44
CA VAL A 115 -1.96 8.25 3.64
C VAL A 115 -1.86 6.74 3.47
N ASP A 116 -1.02 6.10 4.28
CA ASP A 116 -0.66 4.70 4.17
C ASP A 116 -1.17 3.92 5.38
N VAL A 117 -2.17 3.10 5.14
CA VAL A 117 -2.96 2.39 6.15
C VAL A 117 -2.69 0.90 6.07
N SER A 118 -2.29 0.32 7.19
CA SER A 118 -2.20 -1.14 7.35
C SER A 118 -3.10 -1.59 8.49
N THR A 119 -3.89 -2.63 8.25
CA THR A 119 -4.95 -3.11 9.15
C THR A 119 -4.77 -4.59 9.47
N ILE A 120 -4.96 -4.98 10.73
CA ILE A 120 -5.03 -6.37 11.16
C ILE A 120 -6.47 -6.69 11.53
N TYR A 121 -7.05 -7.71 10.90
CA TYR A 121 -8.38 -8.21 11.22
C TYR A 121 -8.36 -9.74 11.34
N ASN A 122 -8.70 -10.26 12.51
CA ASN A 122 -8.66 -11.70 12.82
C ASN A 122 -7.31 -12.38 12.46
N GLY A 123 -6.19 -11.68 12.67
CA GLY A 123 -4.85 -12.17 12.36
C GLY A 123 -4.41 -11.98 10.90
N TYR A 124 -5.29 -11.50 10.01
CA TYR A 124 -4.98 -11.22 8.61
C TYR A 124 -4.63 -9.75 8.41
N TYR A 125 -3.62 -9.51 7.58
CA TYR A 125 -3.11 -8.18 7.30
C TYR A 125 -3.64 -7.67 5.97
N ALA A 126 -3.91 -6.37 5.93
CA ALA A 126 -4.14 -5.60 4.72
C ALA A 126 -3.29 -4.34 4.74
N ASP A 127 -2.85 -3.93 3.57
CA ASP A 127 -1.99 -2.77 3.40
C ASP A 127 -2.35 -2.05 2.10
N ALA A 128 -2.58 -0.75 2.18
CA ALA A 128 -2.84 0.10 1.02
C ALA A 128 -2.62 1.57 1.35
N SER A 129 -2.13 2.30 0.37
CA SER A 129 -2.01 3.76 0.48
C SER A 129 -2.85 4.49 -0.55
N ARG A 130 -3.15 5.76 -0.25
CA ARG A 130 -3.82 6.66 -1.18
C ARG A 130 -3.19 8.05 -1.13
N MET A 131 -2.93 8.59 -2.33
CA MET A 131 -2.53 9.98 -2.47
C MET A 131 -3.76 10.90 -2.43
N PHE A 132 -3.68 11.94 -1.63
CA PHE A 132 -4.67 13.02 -1.57
C PHE A 132 -4.04 14.33 -2.04
N MET A 133 -4.75 15.02 -2.90
CA MET A 133 -4.40 16.36 -3.35
C MET A 133 -5.21 17.37 -2.55
N ILE A 134 -4.55 18.25 -1.80
CA ILE A 134 -5.18 19.15 -0.86
C ILE A 134 -5.46 20.50 -1.55
N GLY A 135 -6.73 20.80 -1.77
CA GLY A 135 -7.15 22.04 -2.44
C GLY A 135 -6.62 22.10 -3.89
N LYS A 136 -6.04 23.24 -4.26
CA LYS A 136 -5.50 23.44 -5.61
C LYS A 136 -3.99 23.16 -5.61
N VAL A 137 -3.61 22.00 -6.14
CA VAL A 137 -2.20 21.62 -6.31
C VAL A 137 -1.62 22.18 -7.62
N ASN A 138 -0.29 22.27 -7.69
CA ASN A 138 0.35 22.69 -8.93
C ASN A 138 0.27 21.57 -10.00
N PRO A 139 0.27 21.92 -11.31
CA PRO A 139 0.12 20.93 -12.38
C PRO A 139 1.20 19.84 -12.43
N LYS A 140 2.41 20.10 -11.90
CA LYS A 140 3.49 19.10 -11.83
C LYS A 140 3.18 18.04 -10.77
N ALA A 141 2.69 18.46 -9.59
CA ALA A 141 2.28 17.55 -8.53
C ALA A 141 1.05 16.74 -8.96
N GLU A 142 0.05 17.38 -9.56
CA GLU A 142 -1.11 16.67 -10.10
C GLU A 142 -0.72 15.61 -11.15
N LYS A 143 0.17 15.97 -12.08
CA LYS A 143 0.70 15.05 -13.08
C LYS A 143 1.43 13.86 -12.40
N LEU A 144 2.27 14.12 -11.39
CA LEU A 144 2.98 13.06 -10.67
C LEU A 144 2.01 12.08 -10.02
N VAL A 145 1.02 12.57 -9.28
CA VAL A 145 0.00 11.74 -8.62
C VAL A 145 -0.76 10.88 -9.64
N ASN A 146 -1.18 11.46 -10.76
CA ASN A 146 -1.92 10.74 -11.80
C ASN A 146 -1.05 9.67 -12.48
N ILE A 147 0.21 9.95 -12.76
CA ILE A 147 1.15 8.97 -13.34
C ILE A 147 1.46 7.86 -12.33
N ALA A 148 1.66 8.17 -11.06
CA ALA A 148 1.86 7.16 -10.01
C ALA A 148 0.66 6.21 -9.92
N LYS A 149 -0.57 6.74 -9.97
CA LYS A 149 -1.80 5.95 -10.01
C LYS A 149 -1.88 5.04 -11.24
N GLU A 150 -1.50 5.54 -12.42
CA GLU A 150 -1.44 4.72 -13.64
C GLU A 150 -0.33 3.67 -13.55
N CYS A 151 0.82 3.99 -12.95
CA CYS A 151 1.89 3.02 -12.69
C CYS A 151 1.38 1.86 -11.81
N LEU A 152 0.66 2.15 -10.72
CA LEU A 152 0.03 1.13 -9.89
C LEU A 152 -0.89 0.23 -10.71
N LYS A 153 -1.78 0.82 -11.51
CA LYS A 153 -2.69 0.08 -12.38
C LYS A 153 -1.95 -0.86 -13.34
N ARG A 154 -0.89 -0.37 -13.99
CA ARG A 154 -0.05 -1.18 -14.89
C ARG A 154 0.67 -2.30 -14.17
N GLY A 155 1.16 -2.04 -12.95
CA GLY A 155 1.75 -3.07 -12.11
C GLY A 155 0.76 -4.19 -11.78
N VAL A 156 -0.46 -3.84 -11.38
CA VAL A 156 -1.53 -4.81 -11.10
C VAL A 156 -1.91 -5.59 -12.36
N GLU A 157 -2.03 -4.95 -13.51
CA GLU A 157 -2.33 -5.61 -14.79
C GLU A 157 -1.22 -6.57 -15.25
N ALA A 158 0.03 -6.30 -14.87
CA ALA A 158 1.19 -7.15 -15.17
C ALA A 158 1.29 -8.36 -14.22
N ALA A 159 0.67 -8.30 -13.03
CA ALA A 159 0.65 -9.39 -12.07
C ALA A 159 -0.25 -10.53 -12.58
N LYS A 160 0.37 -11.52 -13.21
CA LYS A 160 -0.32 -12.70 -13.76
C LYS A 160 0.18 -13.97 -13.10
N ALA A 161 -0.69 -14.97 -13.08
CA ALA A 161 -0.29 -16.30 -12.65
C ALA A 161 0.94 -16.77 -13.47
N TRP A 162 1.98 -17.22 -12.77
CA TRP A 162 3.26 -17.68 -13.33
C TRP A 162 4.11 -16.59 -13.99
N GLY A 163 3.72 -15.33 -13.88
CA GLY A 163 4.60 -14.20 -14.17
C GLY A 163 5.64 -14.02 -13.07
N THR A 164 6.61 -13.16 -13.32
CA THR A 164 7.65 -12.82 -12.35
C THR A 164 7.34 -11.51 -11.62
N VAL A 165 7.91 -11.31 -10.43
CA VAL A 165 7.86 -10.01 -9.73
C VAL A 165 8.51 -8.92 -10.60
N GLY A 166 9.54 -9.31 -11.40
CA GLY A 166 10.20 -8.41 -12.34
C GLY A 166 9.27 -7.86 -13.42
N ASP A 167 8.24 -8.61 -13.86
CA ASP A 167 7.27 -8.13 -14.86
C ASP A 167 6.49 -6.93 -14.34
N ILE A 168 6.17 -6.92 -13.03
CA ILE A 168 5.48 -5.81 -12.37
C ILE A 168 6.40 -4.58 -12.34
N GLY A 169 7.63 -4.75 -11.86
CA GLY A 169 8.62 -3.67 -11.82
C GLY A 169 8.94 -3.10 -13.20
N ALA A 170 9.04 -3.96 -14.22
CA ALA A 170 9.27 -3.53 -15.60
C ALA A 170 8.10 -2.69 -16.14
N ALA A 171 6.85 -3.11 -15.90
CA ALA A 171 5.66 -2.39 -16.34
C ALA A 171 5.57 -0.99 -15.70
N VAL A 172 5.83 -0.89 -14.38
CA VAL A 172 5.86 0.38 -13.64
C VAL A 172 6.98 1.27 -14.15
N SER A 173 8.22 0.74 -14.26
CA SER A 173 9.39 1.50 -14.67
C SER A 173 9.28 2.03 -16.10
N ALA A 174 8.73 1.22 -17.02
CA ALA A 174 8.53 1.63 -18.41
C ALA A 174 7.58 2.83 -18.50
N LEU A 175 6.48 2.84 -17.73
CA LEU A 175 5.54 3.94 -17.73
C LEU A 175 6.14 5.19 -17.06
N ALA A 176 6.79 5.05 -15.92
CA ALA A 176 7.46 6.16 -15.23
C ALA A 176 8.48 6.86 -16.15
N LYS A 177 9.37 6.08 -16.77
CA LYS A 177 10.39 6.58 -17.73
C LYS A 177 9.76 7.29 -18.92
N LYS A 178 8.66 6.76 -19.48
CA LYS A 178 7.91 7.39 -20.60
C LYS A 178 7.44 8.81 -20.26
N HIS A 179 7.13 9.07 -18.98
CA HIS A 179 6.66 10.38 -18.50
C HIS A 179 7.76 11.25 -17.88
N GLY A 180 9.03 10.80 -17.94
CA GLY A 180 10.19 11.53 -17.41
C GLY A 180 10.35 11.40 -15.91
N TYR A 181 9.82 10.34 -15.31
CA TYR A 181 10.00 9.99 -13.89
C TYR A 181 10.94 8.80 -13.72
N SER A 182 11.56 8.70 -12.55
CA SER A 182 12.29 7.51 -12.08
C SER A 182 11.46 6.77 -11.02
N VAL A 183 11.79 5.52 -10.80
CA VAL A 183 11.33 4.75 -9.63
C VAL A 183 12.38 4.84 -8.53
N VAL A 184 11.95 4.73 -7.28
CA VAL A 184 12.85 4.64 -6.12
C VAL A 184 13.35 3.20 -6.04
N GLU A 185 14.62 2.96 -6.36
CA GLU A 185 15.20 1.62 -6.51
C GLU A 185 15.54 0.99 -5.16
N GLU A 186 15.77 1.79 -4.12
CA GLU A 186 16.12 1.37 -2.76
C GLU A 186 14.95 0.75 -2.00
N PHE A 187 13.71 0.98 -2.46
CA PHE A 187 12.51 0.44 -1.86
C PHE A 187 11.84 -0.55 -2.81
N GLY A 188 11.57 -1.75 -2.32
CA GLY A 188 10.81 -2.76 -3.05
C GLY A 188 9.30 -2.51 -2.97
N GLY A 189 8.58 -2.92 -4.02
CA GLY A 189 7.13 -3.07 -3.93
C GLY A 189 6.80 -4.26 -3.03
N GLN A 190 5.98 -4.06 -2.01
CA GLN A 190 5.54 -5.13 -1.13
C GLN A 190 4.36 -5.86 -1.78
N ILE A 191 4.58 -7.12 -2.18
CA ILE A 191 3.55 -7.97 -2.77
C ILE A 191 3.41 -9.22 -1.90
N GLY A 192 2.29 -9.30 -1.15
CA GLY A 192 1.80 -10.55 -0.62
C GLY A 192 2.65 -11.26 0.44
N ARG A 193 3.67 -10.63 1.02
CA ARG A 193 4.28 -11.09 2.26
C ARG A 193 3.44 -10.65 3.46
N ALA A 194 2.14 -10.93 3.43
CA ALA A 194 1.37 -10.89 4.65
C ALA A 194 1.82 -12.08 5.50
N HIS A 195 2.55 -11.82 6.57
CA HIS A 195 2.77 -12.81 7.60
C HIS A 195 1.40 -13.11 8.24
N VAL A 196 0.99 -14.34 8.12
CA VAL A 196 -0.10 -14.92 8.92
C VAL A 196 0.54 -15.62 10.10
#